data_4957ae84e86a4ab091890a42ba5db04c
#
_entry.id   4957ae84e86a4ab091890a42ba5db04c
#
_cell.length_a   1.000
_cell.length_b   1.000
_cell.length_c   1.000
_cell.angle_alpha   90.00
_cell.angle_beta   90.00
_cell.angle_gamma   90.00
#
_symmetry.space_group_name_H-M   'P 1'
#
loop_
_entity.id
_entity.type
_entity.pdbx_description
1 polymer ?
#
loop_
_entity_poly.entity_id
_entity_poly.type
_entity_poly.pdbx_seq_one_letter_code
_entity_poly.pdbx_strand_id
1 'polypeptide(L)'
;EIILTLQQFWNDQGCMLMQAYDNEKGAGTMSPYTFLRAIGPEPWNAAYVEPSRRPADGRYGENPNRLYQHHQFQVVMKPSPSNIQELYLESLEKLGINPLEHDIRFVEDNWENPSTGSAGLGWEVWLDGMEITQFTYFQQVGGLATGPVTAEVTYGLERLASYIQEVDSVYDIEWADGVKYGEIFIQPEYEHSKYSFEISNQEMLLENFDKFEKEAGRALEEGLVHPAYDYVLKCSHTFNLLDARGAVSVTERAGYIARIRNLARVVAKTFVAERKRLGYPLLDEETRVKLLAEDAE
;
A
#
# COMPACT_ATOMS: atom_id res chain seq x y z
N GLU A 1 -18.77 6.69 -8.13
CA GLU A 1 -18.45 6.47 -9.57
C GLU A 1 -16.97 6.18 -9.81
N ILE A 2 -16.02 6.97 -9.23
CA ILE A 2 -14.58 6.80 -9.48
C ILE A 2 -14.11 5.37 -9.18
N ILE A 3 -14.46 4.83 -8.01
CA ILE A 3 -14.07 3.49 -7.60
C ILE A 3 -14.62 2.44 -8.58
N LEU A 4 -15.90 2.52 -8.91
CA LEU A 4 -16.54 1.58 -9.84
C LEU A 4 -15.91 1.63 -11.23
N THR A 5 -15.62 2.84 -11.71
CA THR A 5 -14.98 3.04 -13.02
C THR A 5 -13.57 2.45 -13.05
N LEU A 6 -12.76 2.71 -12.02
CA LEU A 6 -11.41 2.14 -11.92
C LEU A 6 -11.43 0.62 -11.76
N GLN A 7 -12.35 0.09 -10.95
CA GLN A 7 -12.51 -1.36 -10.82
C GLN A 7 -12.85 -2.00 -12.15
N GLN A 8 -13.80 -1.46 -12.90
CA GLN A 8 -14.17 -1.99 -14.21
C GLN A 8 -12.99 -1.91 -15.19
N PHE A 9 -12.32 -0.75 -15.25
CA PHE A 9 -11.20 -0.56 -16.16
C PHE A 9 -10.10 -1.59 -15.92
N TRP A 10 -9.62 -1.71 -14.67
CA TRP A 10 -8.51 -2.61 -14.35
C TRP A 10 -8.90 -4.09 -14.40
N ASN A 11 -10.15 -4.41 -14.09
CA ASN A 11 -10.66 -5.76 -14.32
C ASN A 11 -10.64 -6.14 -15.80
N ASP A 12 -11.00 -5.21 -16.68
CA ASP A 12 -10.93 -5.40 -18.15
C ASP A 12 -9.46 -5.57 -18.63
N GLN A 13 -8.48 -5.07 -17.88
CA GLN A 13 -7.07 -5.28 -18.15
C GLN A 13 -6.51 -6.59 -17.54
N GLY A 14 -7.36 -7.40 -16.96
CA GLY A 14 -6.98 -8.71 -16.38
C GLY A 14 -6.65 -8.67 -14.90
N CYS A 15 -6.88 -7.56 -14.19
CA CYS A 15 -6.69 -7.51 -12.74
C CYS A 15 -7.84 -8.18 -12.01
N MET A 16 -7.51 -9.05 -11.06
CA MET A 16 -8.47 -9.57 -10.09
C MET A 16 -8.85 -8.45 -9.14
N LEU A 17 -10.15 -8.30 -8.88
CA LEU A 17 -10.64 -7.33 -7.89
C LEU A 17 -10.58 -7.97 -6.50
N MET A 18 -9.61 -7.54 -5.71
CA MET A 18 -9.48 -7.96 -4.32
C MET A 18 -10.24 -6.99 -3.42
N GLN A 19 -10.56 -7.42 -2.22
CA GLN A 19 -11.11 -6.54 -1.20
C GLN A 19 -10.00 -5.95 -0.33
N ALA A 20 -10.29 -4.86 0.38
CA ALA A 20 -9.37 -4.31 1.36
C ALA A 20 -8.98 -5.39 2.39
N TYR A 21 -7.70 -5.44 2.74
CA TYR A 21 -7.23 -6.36 3.76
C TYR A 21 -7.56 -5.82 5.16
N ASP A 22 -8.16 -6.64 6.00
CA ASP A 22 -8.78 -6.27 7.29
C ASP A 22 -7.80 -6.04 8.45
N ASN A 23 -6.69 -5.36 8.19
CA ASN A 23 -5.70 -4.99 9.18
C ASN A 23 -5.22 -3.57 8.90
N GLU A 24 -4.88 -2.78 9.93
CA GLU A 24 -4.41 -1.42 9.76
C GLU A 24 -3.06 -1.41 9.03
N LYS A 25 -2.92 -0.50 8.08
CA LYS A 25 -1.68 -0.29 7.34
C LYS A 25 -1.58 1.12 6.77
N GLY A 26 -0.36 1.59 6.56
CA GLY A 26 -0.10 2.95 6.10
C GLY A 26 -0.15 3.15 4.59
N ALA A 27 -0.21 2.09 3.82
CA ALA A 27 -0.26 2.14 2.36
C ALA A 27 -0.79 0.84 1.75
N GLY A 28 -1.36 0.93 0.57
CA GLY A 28 -1.80 -0.23 -0.21
C GLY A 28 -0.67 -1.21 -0.53
N THR A 29 0.56 -0.71 -0.65
CA THR A 29 1.77 -1.52 -0.85
C THR A 29 2.01 -2.52 0.28
N MET A 30 1.57 -2.22 1.49
CA MET A 30 1.74 -3.10 2.65
C MET A 30 0.69 -4.22 2.71
N SER A 31 -0.37 -4.16 1.91
CA SER A 31 -1.32 -5.25 1.80
C SER A 31 -0.60 -6.54 1.35
N PRO A 32 -0.99 -7.72 1.87
CA PRO A 32 -0.45 -8.99 1.38
C PRO A 32 -0.62 -9.17 -0.13
N TYR A 33 -1.64 -8.56 -0.70
CA TYR A 33 -1.92 -8.63 -2.14
C TYR A 33 -0.94 -7.82 -3.00
N THR A 34 -0.12 -6.98 -2.39
CA THR A 34 1.02 -6.33 -3.03
C THR A 34 2.33 -6.85 -2.47
N PHE A 35 2.56 -6.71 -1.17
CA PHE A 35 3.84 -7.05 -0.54
C PHE A 35 4.28 -8.49 -0.80
N LEU A 36 3.42 -9.47 -0.49
CA LEU A 36 3.77 -10.87 -0.69
C LEU A 36 3.79 -11.25 -2.17
N ARG A 37 2.83 -10.77 -2.93
CA ARG A 37 2.67 -11.15 -4.34
C ARG A 37 3.67 -10.50 -5.29
N ALA A 38 4.34 -9.44 -4.87
CA ALA A 38 5.43 -8.83 -5.62
C ALA A 38 6.73 -9.65 -5.60
N ILE A 39 6.86 -10.58 -4.66
CA ILE A 39 8.05 -11.42 -4.51
C ILE A 39 7.84 -12.82 -5.10
N GLY A 40 8.95 -13.45 -5.50
CA GLY A 40 8.92 -14.75 -6.16
C GLY A 40 8.58 -14.67 -7.65
N PRO A 41 8.57 -15.83 -8.35
CA PRO A 41 8.46 -15.88 -9.81
C PRO A 41 7.02 -15.85 -10.34
N GLU A 42 6.02 -16.00 -9.48
CA GLU A 42 4.63 -16.16 -9.90
C GLU A 42 4.01 -14.86 -10.42
N PRO A 43 3.22 -14.90 -11.50
CA PRO A 43 2.50 -13.73 -12.00
C PRO A 43 1.38 -13.32 -11.05
N TRP A 44 1.05 -12.03 -11.06
CA TRP A 44 -0.02 -11.50 -10.22
C TRP A 44 -0.55 -10.19 -10.78
N ASN A 45 -1.87 -10.12 -11.03
CA ASN A 45 -2.54 -8.89 -11.44
C ASN A 45 -3.74 -8.66 -10.52
N ALA A 46 -3.73 -7.58 -9.75
CA ALA A 46 -4.78 -7.27 -8.80
C ALA A 46 -5.05 -5.77 -8.71
N ALA A 47 -6.28 -5.43 -8.37
CA ALA A 47 -6.70 -4.07 -8.08
C ALA A 47 -7.66 -4.07 -6.89
N TYR A 48 -7.50 -3.10 -5.99
CA TYR A 48 -8.31 -3.00 -4.78
C TYR A 48 -8.27 -1.60 -4.18
N VAL A 49 -9.30 -1.26 -3.42
CA VAL A 49 -9.33 -0.06 -2.59
C VAL A 49 -8.74 -0.42 -1.23
N GLU A 50 -7.78 0.37 -0.76
CA GLU A 50 -7.15 0.14 0.54
C GLU A 50 -7.23 1.40 1.39
N PRO A 51 -8.02 1.39 2.49
CA PRO A 51 -7.94 2.43 3.49
C PRO A 51 -6.54 2.45 4.10
N SER A 52 -5.89 3.61 4.08
CA SER A 52 -4.51 3.77 4.55
C SER A 52 -4.50 4.69 5.75
N ARG A 53 -3.98 4.20 6.87
CA ARG A 53 -3.91 4.94 8.14
C ARG A 53 -2.50 5.44 8.38
N ARG A 54 -2.40 6.77 8.53
CA ARG A 54 -1.15 7.49 8.79
C ARG A 54 -1.32 8.40 9.99
N PRO A 55 -1.17 7.90 11.23
CA PRO A 55 -1.45 8.67 12.45
C PRO A 55 -0.73 9.99 12.52
N ALA A 56 0.53 10.06 12.10
CA ALA A 56 1.32 11.30 12.11
C ALA A 56 0.81 12.38 11.15
N ASP A 57 -0.01 12.01 10.16
CA ASP A 57 -0.60 12.93 9.19
C ASP A 57 -1.94 13.51 9.63
N GLY A 58 -2.46 13.10 10.78
CA GLY A 58 -3.67 13.66 11.36
C GLY A 58 -3.57 15.15 11.58
N ARG A 59 -4.65 15.89 11.30
CA ARG A 59 -4.76 17.35 11.47
C ARG A 59 -6.11 17.77 12.05
N TYR A 60 -6.70 16.91 12.88
CA TYR A 60 -7.96 17.17 13.59
C TYR A 60 -9.14 17.51 12.68
N GLY A 61 -9.10 17.12 11.41
CA GLY A 61 -10.12 17.46 10.43
C GLY A 61 -10.08 18.93 9.98
N GLU A 62 -9.00 19.65 10.29
CA GLU A 62 -8.87 21.10 10.01
C GLU A 62 -8.10 21.39 8.72
N ASN A 63 -7.33 20.42 8.21
CA ASN A 63 -6.58 20.60 6.96
C ASN A 63 -7.37 20.07 5.76
N PRO A 64 -7.47 20.84 4.66
CA PRO A 64 -8.27 20.46 3.52
C PRO A 64 -7.73 19.27 2.71
N ASN A 65 -6.45 18.90 2.87
CA ASN A 65 -5.78 17.90 2.04
C ASN A 65 -5.04 16.82 2.82
N ARG A 66 -4.76 17.04 4.10
CA ARG A 66 -3.97 16.12 4.91
C ARG A 66 -4.86 15.38 5.90
N LEU A 67 -4.85 14.03 5.78
CA LEU A 67 -5.74 13.14 6.51
C LEU A 67 -4.94 12.09 7.26
N TYR A 68 -5.42 11.69 8.44
CA TYR A 68 -4.90 10.53 9.13
C TYR A 68 -5.25 9.23 8.39
N GLN A 69 -6.42 9.18 7.76
CA GLN A 69 -6.86 8.07 6.92
C GLN A 69 -7.29 8.57 5.56
N HIS A 70 -6.74 7.96 4.51
CA HIS A 70 -7.18 8.22 3.15
C HIS A 70 -7.38 6.89 2.40
N HIS A 71 -8.07 6.95 1.27
CA HIS A 71 -8.34 5.78 0.46
C HIS A 71 -7.42 5.80 -0.77
N GLN A 72 -6.71 4.70 -0.95
CA GLN A 72 -5.91 4.45 -2.14
C GLN A 72 -6.60 3.43 -3.03
N PHE A 73 -6.58 3.67 -4.34
CA PHE A 73 -6.88 2.63 -5.31
C PHE A 73 -5.55 2.05 -5.77
N GLN A 74 -5.31 0.81 -5.41
CA GLN A 74 -4.05 0.11 -5.64
C GLN A 74 -4.17 -0.83 -6.81
N VAL A 75 -3.23 -0.73 -7.76
CA VAL A 75 -3.10 -1.64 -8.90
C VAL A 75 -1.72 -2.26 -8.87
N VAL A 76 -1.65 -3.56 -9.01
CA VAL A 76 -0.40 -4.34 -9.05
C VAL A 76 -0.42 -5.23 -10.27
N MET A 77 0.59 -5.12 -11.11
CA MET A 77 0.74 -5.97 -12.30
C MET A 77 2.15 -6.58 -12.36
N LYS A 78 2.19 -7.89 -12.36
CA LYS A 78 3.43 -8.69 -12.38
C LYS A 78 3.30 -9.85 -13.38
N PRO A 79 4.11 -9.94 -14.41
CA PRO A 79 5.10 -8.94 -14.81
C PRO A 79 4.46 -7.61 -15.24
N SER A 80 5.22 -6.53 -15.11
CA SER A 80 4.77 -5.21 -15.58
C SER A 80 4.54 -5.23 -17.09
N PRO A 81 3.34 -4.88 -17.58
CA PRO A 81 3.13 -4.73 -19.01
C PRO A 81 3.93 -3.54 -19.54
N SER A 82 4.42 -3.65 -20.79
CA SER A 82 5.23 -2.61 -21.43
C SER A 82 4.49 -1.28 -21.62
N ASN A 83 3.16 -1.33 -21.67
CA ASN A 83 2.27 -0.19 -21.94
C ASN A 83 1.52 0.28 -20.68
N ILE A 84 2.05 0.03 -19.48
CA ILE A 84 1.28 0.35 -18.26
C ILE A 84 1.04 1.85 -18.08
N GLN A 85 1.94 2.70 -18.56
CA GLN A 85 1.73 4.16 -18.51
C GLN A 85 0.57 4.59 -19.42
N GLU A 86 0.49 4.03 -20.63
CA GLU A 86 -0.63 4.27 -21.53
C GLU A 86 -1.95 3.76 -20.93
N LEU A 87 -1.95 2.58 -20.33
CA LEU A 87 -3.13 2.04 -19.61
C LEU A 87 -3.57 2.98 -18.48
N TYR A 88 -2.63 3.49 -17.72
CA TYR A 88 -2.93 4.47 -16.68
C TYR A 88 -3.61 5.73 -17.25
N LEU A 89 -3.06 6.31 -18.32
CA LEU A 89 -3.65 7.47 -18.98
C LEU A 89 -5.04 7.17 -19.52
N GLU A 90 -5.26 6.00 -20.10
CA GLU A 90 -6.60 5.54 -20.53
C GLU A 90 -7.57 5.45 -19.35
N SER A 91 -7.11 5.04 -18.16
CA SER A 91 -7.95 5.03 -16.96
C SER A 91 -8.43 6.43 -16.57
N LEU A 92 -7.58 7.44 -16.73
CA LEU A 92 -7.98 8.84 -16.51
C LEU A 92 -9.04 9.29 -17.51
N GLU A 93 -8.92 8.89 -18.78
CA GLU A 93 -9.94 9.17 -19.80
C GLU A 93 -11.31 8.59 -19.43
N LYS A 94 -11.31 7.37 -18.88
CA LYS A 94 -12.54 6.74 -18.39
C LYS A 94 -13.20 7.51 -17.24
N LEU A 95 -12.41 8.26 -16.49
CA LEU A 95 -12.91 9.16 -15.44
C LEU A 95 -13.35 10.53 -15.98
N GLY A 96 -13.26 10.76 -17.29
CA GLY A 96 -13.60 12.02 -17.92
C GLY A 96 -12.46 13.04 -17.96
N ILE A 97 -11.23 12.61 -17.65
CA ILE A 97 -10.04 13.46 -17.71
C ILE A 97 -9.32 13.18 -19.04
N ASN A 98 -9.39 14.11 -19.98
CA ASN A 98 -8.68 13.99 -21.25
C ASN A 98 -7.23 14.43 -21.08
N PRO A 99 -6.24 13.51 -21.22
CA PRO A 99 -4.82 13.85 -21.02
C PRO A 99 -4.30 14.94 -21.98
N LEU A 100 -4.94 15.13 -23.12
CA LEU A 100 -4.54 16.15 -24.10
C LEU A 100 -5.00 17.57 -23.71
N GLU A 101 -5.90 17.70 -22.77
CA GLU A 101 -6.46 18.99 -22.32
C GLU A 101 -5.88 19.44 -20.97
N HIS A 102 -5.03 18.65 -20.37
CA HIS A 102 -4.46 18.89 -19.03
C HIS A 102 -2.95 18.81 -19.03
N ASP A 103 -2.32 19.48 -18.06
CA ASP A 103 -0.88 19.35 -17.80
C ASP A 103 -0.66 18.12 -16.90
N ILE A 104 -0.25 17.01 -17.53
CA ILE A 104 0.07 15.77 -16.84
C ILE A 104 1.60 15.59 -16.88
N ARG A 105 2.22 15.52 -15.69
CA ARG A 105 3.65 15.34 -15.53
C ARG A 105 3.96 14.09 -14.74
N PHE A 106 4.92 13.31 -15.26
CA PHE A 106 5.54 12.20 -14.52
C PHE A 106 6.85 12.73 -13.95
N VAL A 107 6.86 12.98 -12.65
CA VAL A 107 8.03 13.51 -11.93
C VAL A 107 8.74 12.37 -11.24
N GLU A 108 10.02 12.17 -11.53
CA GLU A 108 10.82 11.09 -10.95
C GLU A 108 10.83 11.21 -9.41
N ASP A 109 10.52 10.12 -8.75
CA ASP A 109 10.52 9.99 -7.30
C ASP A 109 10.98 8.58 -6.93
N ASN A 110 12.21 8.44 -6.48
CA ASN A 110 12.75 7.17 -6.02
C ASN A 110 12.01 6.76 -4.74
N TRP A 111 11.22 5.72 -4.87
CA TRP A 111 10.35 5.25 -3.81
C TRP A 111 11.08 4.28 -2.87
N GLU A 112 10.91 4.47 -1.57
CA GLU A 112 11.41 3.57 -0.53
C GLU A 112 10.36 3.37 0.57
N ASN A 113 10.34 2.16 1.10
CA ASN A 113 9.65 1.84 2.36
C ASN A 113 10.62 1.07 3.26
N PRO A 114 11.36 1.77 4.15
CA PRO A 114 12.37 1.14 4.99
C PRO A 114 11.83 0.07 5.93
N SER A 115 10.59 0.21 6.41
CA SER A 115 9.96 -0.75 7.33
C SER A 115 9.73 -2.11 6.67
N THR A 116 9.47 -2.14 5.38
CA THR A 116 9.25 -3.39 4.64
C THR A 116 10.47 -3.83 3.84
N GLY A 117 11.57 -3.06 3.87
CA GLY A 117 12.75 -3.33 3.07
C GLY A 117 12.46 -3.27 1.57
N SER A 118 11.61 -2.34 1.14
CA SER A 118 11.16 -2.22 -0.23
C SER A 118 11.68 -0.93 -0.86
N ALA A 119 12.03 -1.01 -2.14
CA ALA A 119 12.49 0.12 -2.94
C ALA A 119 12.15 -0.08 -4.41
N GLY A 120 12.05 1.01 -5.15
CA GLY A 120 11.77 0.96 -6.58
C GLY A 120 12.01 2.28 -7.28
N LEU A 121 12.03 2.22 -8.61
CA LEU A 121 12.01 3.40 -9.45
C LEU A 121 10.58 3.90 -9.52
N GLY A 122 10.37 5.16 -9.17
CA GLY A 122 9.04 5.73 -9.05
C GLY A 122 8.87 7.05 -9.78
N TRP A 123 7.62 7.39 -9.98
CA TRP A 123 7.17 8.68 -10.50
C TRP A 123 5.91 9.11 -9.77
N GLU A 124 5.89 10.37 -9.37
CA GLU A 124 4.66 11.04 -9.00
C GLU A 124 3.96 11.53 -10.26
N VAL A 125 2.67 11.28 -10.38
CA VAL A 125 1.85 11.82 -11.46
C VAL A 125 1.15 13.07 -10.98
N TRP A 126 1.48 14.19 -11.59
CA TRP A 126 0.93 15.51 -11.30
C TRP A 126 -0.08 15.91 -12.39
N LEU A 127 -1.29 16.21 -11.98
CA LEU A 127 -2.37 16.67 -12.83
C LEU A 127 -2.65 18.14 -12.52
N ASP A 128 -2.37 19.03 -13.46
CA ASP A 128 -2.54 20.48 -13.32
C ASP A 128 -1.94 21.02 -12.00
N GLY A 129 -0.78 20.52 -11.63
CA GLY A 129 -0.04 20.95 -10.43
C GLY A 129 -0.41 20.24 -9.13
N MET A 130 -1.26 19.21 -9.17
CA MET A 130 -1.60 18.39 -8.02
C MET A 130 -1.18 16.93 -8.23
N GLU A 131 -0.44 16.37 -7.29
CA GLU A 131 -0.12 14.95 -7.28
C GLU A 131 -1.37 14.12 -7.02
N ILE A 132 -1.69 13.22 -7.95
CA ILE A 132 -2.86 12.34 -7.88
C ILE A 132 -2.51 10.86 -7.77
N THR A 133 -1.31 10.47 -8.22
CA THR A 133 -0.92 9.06 -8.32
C THR A 133 0.56 8.88 -8.08
N GLN A 134 0.91 7.78 -7.43
CA GLN A 134 2.27 7.26 -7.33
C GLN A 134 2.41 6.05 -8.25
N PHE A 135 3.43 6.06 -9.07
CA PHE A 135 3.78 4.98 -10.00
C PHE A 135 5.11 4.39 -9.58
N THR A 136 5.22 3.07 -9.42
CA THR A 136 6.45 2.43 -8.94
C THR A 136 6.72 1.13 -9.68
N TYR A 137 7.97 0.94 -10.11
CA TYR A 137 8.49 -0.36 -10.53
C TYR A 137 9.37 -0.89 -9.40
N PHE A 138 8.95 -1.97 -8.73
CA PHE A 138 9.70 -2.52 -7.63
C PHE A 138 11.02 -3.14 -8.07
N GLN A 139 12.09 -2.80 -7.39
CA GLN A 139 13.40 -3.43 -7.52
C GLN A 139 13.68 -4.37 -6.35
N GLN A 140 13.16 -4.05 -5.18
CA GLN A 140 13.33 -4.81 -3.95
C GLN A 140 12.05 -4.78 -3.13
N VAL A 141 11.64 -5.92 -2.59
CA VAL A 141 10.51 -6.04 -1.67
C VAL A 141 10.89 -7.04 -0.59
N GLY A 142 10.69 -6.67 0.68
CA GLY A 142 11.06 -7.51 1.82
C GLY A 142 12.55 -7.85 1.86
N GLY A 143 13.41 -6.97 1.36
CA GLY A 143 14.84 -7.21 1.25
C GLY A 143 15.25 -8.17 0.12
N LEU A 144 14.32 -8.63 -0.70
CA LEU A 144 14.58 -9.53 -1.82
C LEU A 144 14.47 -8.78 -3.15
N ALA A 145 15.41 -9.05 -4.07
CA ALA A 145 15.33 -8.53 -5.44
C ALA A 145 14.08 -9.09 -6.14
N THR A 146 13.36 -8.24 -6.87
CA THR A 146 12.16 -8.64 -7.60
C THR A 146 12.50 -9.10 -9.01
N GLY A 147 11.91 -10.23 -9.40
CA GLY A 147 11.98 -10.75 -10.76
C GLY A 147 10.90 -11.82 -10.96
N PRO A 148 9.96 -11.64 -11.89
CA PRO A 148 9.83 -10.50 -12.81
C PRO A 148 9.45 -9.18 -12.11
N VAL A 149 9.67 -8.06 -12.82
CA VAL A 149 9.37 -6.73 -12.30
C VAL A 149 7.88 -6.54 -12.08
N THR A 150 7.53 -6.01 -10.94
CA THR A 150 6.15 -5.65 -10.58
C THR A 150 5.97 -4.14 -10.72
N ALA A 151 4.92 -3.71 -11.42
CA ALA A 151 4.48 -2.33 -11.43
C ALA A 151 3.35 -2.12 -10.43
N GLU A 152 3.44 -1.02 -9.69
CA GLU A 152 2.41 -0.55 -8.77
C GLU A 152 1.90 0.80 -9.24
N VAL A 153 0.58 0.95 -9.30
CA VAL A 153 -0.09 2.23 -9.56
C VAL A 153 -1.02 2.52 -8.40
N THR A 154 -0.76 3.59 -7.68
CA THR A 154 -1.52 3.96 -6.48
C THR A 154 -2.18 5.31 -6.68
N TYR A 155 -3.50 5.30 -6.86
CA TYR A 155 -4.30 6.53 -6.96
C TYR A 155 -4.67 7.04 -5.57
N GLY A 156 -4.50 8.35 -5.35
CA GLY A 156 -5.07 9.03 -4.18
C GLY A 156 -6.53 9.40 -4.46
N LEU A 157 -7.48 8.64 -3.95
CA LEU A 157 -8.89 8.78 -4.32
C LEU A 157 -9.50 10.12 -3.91
N GLU A 158 -9.16 10.65 -2.73
CA GLU A 158 -9.67 11.94 -2.28
C GLU A 158 -9.15 13.09 -3.13
N ARG A 159 -7.86 13.07 -3.51
CA ARG A 159 -7.28 14.10 -4.39
C ARG A 159 -7.90 14.04 -5.78
N LEU A 160 -8.06 12.86 -6.33
CA LEU A 160 -8.69 12.64 -7.63
C LEU A 160 -10.16 13.11 -7.63
N ALA A 161 -10.91 12.78 -6.58
CA ALA A 161 -12.29 13.22 -6.42
C ALA A 161 -12.39 14.73 -6.25
N SER A 162 -11.51 15.34 -5.45
CA SER A 162 -11.46 16.81 -5.30
C SER A 162 -11.19 17.51 -6.62
N TYR A 163 -10.29 16.96 -7.42
CA TYR A 163 -9.99 17.51 -8.75
C TYR A 163 -11.21 17.42 -9.67
N ILE A 164 -11.83 16.25 -9.77
CA ILE A 164 -12.99 16.02 -10.67
C ILE A 164 -14.19 16.89 -10.28
N GLN A 165 -14.43 17.04 -8.98
CA GLN A 165 -15.55 17.84 -8.46
C GLN A 165 -15.23 19.33 -8.31
N GLU A 166 -13.98 19.72 -8.58
CA GLU A 166 -13.54 21.12 -8.47
C GLU A 166 -13.77 21.73 -7.08
N VAL A 167 -13.44 20.97 -6.02
CA VAL A 167 -13.51 21.42 -4.63
C VAL A 167 -12.13 21.60 -4.04
N ASP A 168 -11.95 22.58 -3.15
CA ASP A 168 -10.68 22.91 -2.54
C ASP A 168 -10.36 22.06 -1.29
N SER A 169 -11.40 21.52 -0.66
CA SER A 169 -11.27 20.64 0.51
C SER A 169 -11.83 19.27 0.25
N VAL A 170 -11.12 18.22 0.68
CA VAL A 170 -11.62 16.84 0.63
C VAL A 170 -12.95 16.68 1.36
N TYR A 171 -13.22 17.50 2.38
CA TYR A 171 -14.47 17.43 3.13
C TYR A 171 -15.68 17.95 2.35
N ASP A 172 -15.45 18.68 1.28
CA ASP A 172 -16.52 19.17 0.37
C ASP A 172 -16.82 18.20 -0.77
N ILE A 173 -16.06 17.12 -0.90
CA ILE A 173 -16.36 16.06 -1.88
C ILE A 173 -17.76 15.52 -1.61
N GLU A 174 -18.57 15.44 -2.65
CA GLU A 174 -19.84 14.73 -2.61
C GLU A 174 -19.58 13.22 -2.74
N TRP A 175 -19.75 12.50 -1.65
CA TRP A 175 -19.54 11.04 -1.60
C TRP A 175 -20.66 10.30 -2.33
N ALA A 176 -21.88 10.71 -2.02
CA ALA A 176 -23.10 10.24 -2.65
C ALA A 176 -24.07 11.42 -2.73
N ASP A 177 -25.17 11.26 -3.45
CA ASP A 177 -26.16 12.32 -3.64
C ASP A 177 -26.63 12.88 -2.29
N GLY A 178 -26.33 14.16 -2.07
CA GLY A 178 -26.66 14.88 -0.84
C GLY A 178 -25.79 14.57 0.40
N VAL A 179 -24.72 13.78 0.28
CA VAL A 179 -23.84 13.44 1.38
C VAL A 179 -22.39 13.84 1.08
N LYS A 180 -21.84 14.75 1.87
CA LYS A 180 -20.45 15.17 1.74
C LYS A 180 -19.51 14.27 2.53
N TYR A 181 -18.28 14.13 2.02
CA TYR A 181 -17.19 13.41 2.69
C TYR A 181 -16.99 13.88 4.13
N GLY A 182 -17.04 15.20 4.36
CA GLY A 182 -16.88 15.77 5.69
C GLY A 182 -17.94 15.34 6.70
N GLU A 183 -19.17 15.08 6.26
CA GLU A 183 -20.25 14.63 7.15
C GLU A 183 -19.98 13.24 7.73
N ILE A 184 -19.13 12.46 7.05
CA ILE A 184 -18.76 11.10 7.48
C ILE A 184 -17.40 11.12 8.20
N PHE A 185 -16.41 11.86 7.70
CA PHE A 185 -15.01 11.68 8.09
C PHE A 185 -14.39 12.78 8.94
N ILE A 186 -14.99 14.01 9.04
CA ILE A 186 -14.41 15.07 9.90
C ILE A 186 -14.32 14.63 11.35
N GLN A 187 -15.37 14.05 11.91
CA GLN A 187 -15.38 13.64 13.31
C GLN A 187 -14.38 12.51 13.58
N PRO A 188 -14.32 11.43 12.78
CA PRO A 188 -13.25 10.43 12.91
C PRO A 188 -11.84 11.02 12.79
N GLU A 189 -11.61 11.95 11.88
CA GLU A 189 -10.30 12.63 11.74
C GLU A 189 -9.92 13.39 13.02
N TYR A 190 -10.86 14.11 13.60
CA TYR A 190 -10.65 14.80 14.89
C TYR A 190 -10.32 13.81 16.00
N GLU A 191 -11.15 12.77 16.17
CA GLU A 191 -11.01 11.80 17.25
C GLU A 191 -9.72 11.00 17.15
N HIS A 192 -9.37 10.52 15.96
CA HIS A 192 -8.12 9.78 15.74
C HIS A 192 -6.88 10.65 15.90
N SER A 193 -6.94 11.92 15.51
CA SER A 193 -5.83 12.87 15.73
C SER A 193 -5.63 13.11 17.22
N LYS A 194 -6.70 13.37 17.95
CA LYS A 194 -6.65 13.55 19.41
C LYS A 194 -6.13 12.30 20.11
N TYR A 195 -6.63 11.13 19.74
CA TYR A 195 -6.17 9.86 20.28
C TYR A 195 -4.68 9.65 20.01
N SER A 196 -4.25 9.77 18.75
CA SER A 196 -2.87 9.50 18.35
C SER A 196 -1.87 10.46 18.97
N PHE A 197 -2.18 11.75 19.01
CA PHE A 197 -1.24 12.78 19.49
C PHE A 197 -1.29 13.01 20.99
N GLU A 198 -2.44 12.81 21.65
CA GLU A 198 -2.64 13.28 23.01
C GLU A 198 -3.02 12.18 24.01
N ILE A 199 -3.83 11.20 23.61
CA ILE A 199 -4.54 10.30 24.54
C ILE A 199 -3.99 8.89 24.56
N SER A 200 -3.42 8.40 23.45
CA SER A 200 -2.97 7.00 23.33
C SER A 200 -2.02 6.63 24.48
N ASN A 201 -2.25 5.47 25.08
CA ASN A 201 -1.44 4.99 26.19
C ASN A 201 -0.09 4.48 25.70
N GLN A 202 0.98 5.18 26.04
CA GLN A 202 2.34 4.86 25.59
C GLN A 202 2.81 3.51 26.10
N GLU A 203 2.55 3.18 27.36
CA GLU A 203 2.94 1.90 27.95
C GLU A 203 2.28 0.74 27.25
N MET A 204 0.98 0.81 27.01
CA MET A 204 0.23 -0.18 26.25
C MET A 204 0.80 -0.39 24.85
N LEU A 205 1.10 0.70 24.14
CA LEU A 205 1.64 0.63 22.78
C LEU A 205 3.04 -0.02 22.74
N LEU A 206 3.91 0.35 23.69
CA LEU A 206 5.24 -0.25 23.82
C LEU A 206 5.16 -1.75 24.11
N GLU A 207 4.32 -2.15 25.05
CA GLU A 207 4.11 -3.56 25.38
C GLU A 207 3.50 -4.33 24.20
N ASN A 208 2.51 -3.74 23.51
CA ASN A 208 1.88 -4.40 22.38
C ASN A 208 2.86 -4.61 21.24
N PHE A 209 3.73 -3.64 20.95
CA PHE A 209 4.76 -3.82 19.93
C PHE A 209 5.63 -5.05 20.24
N ASP A 210 6.13 -5.16 21.45
CA ASP A 210 6.99 -6.28 21.85
C ASP A 210 6.24 -7.61 21.76
N LYS A 211 4.99 -7.65 22.18
CA LYS A 211 4.13 -8.85 22.10
C LYS A 211 3.85 -9.25 20.65
N PHE A 212 3.51 -8.31 19.80
CA PHE A 212 3.25 -8.57 18.38
C PHE A 212 4.51 -9.05 17.64
N GLU A 213 5.67 -8.44 17.92
CA GLU A 213 6.95 -8.88 17.36
C GLU A 213 7.25 -10.33 17.76
N LYS A 214 7.09 -10.65 19.04
CA LYS A 214 7.31 -12.00 19.55
C LYS A 214 6.36 -13.02 18.91
N GLU A 215 5.10 -12.66 18.75
CA GLU A 215 4.12 -13.56 18.14
C GLU A 215 4.36 -13.76 16.63
N ALA A 216 4.78 -12.71 15.92
CA ALA A 216 5.23 -12.84 14.54
C ALA A 216 6.38 -13.86 14.43
N GLY A 217 7.37 -13.76 15.33
CA GLY A 217 8.49 -14.70 15.39
C GLY A 217 8.06 -16.14 15.63
N ARG A 218 7.14 -16.36 16.57
CA ARG A 218 6.59 -17.69 16.85
C ARG A 218 5.86 -18.30 15.65
N ALA A 219 5.05 -17.51 14.96
CA ALA A 219 4.35 -17.96 13.75
C ALA A 219 5.35 -18.32 12.64
N LEU A 220 6.43 -17.55 12.49
CA LEU A 220 7.49 -17.83 11.51
C LEU A 220 8.26 -19.12 11.82
N GLU A 221 8.50 -19.44 13.10
CA GLU A 221 9.11 -20.70 13.51
C GLU A 221 8.29 -21.92 13.05
N GLU A 222 6.98 -21.77 13.01
CA GLU A 222 6.06 -22.79 12.49
C GLU A 222 5.82 -22.70 10.97
N GLY A 223 6.47 -21.79 10.27
CA GLY A 223 6.29 -21.58 8.83
C GLY A 223 4.96 -20.91 8.43
N LEU A 224 4.28 -20.28 9.39
CA LEU A 224 2.96 -19.68 9.18
C LEU A 224 3.10 -18.22 8.71
N VAL A 225 3.31 -18.04 7.42
CA VAL A 225 3.61 -16.74 6.80
C VAL A 225 2.48 -15.73 6.98
N HIS A 226 1.25 -16.10 6.67
CA HIS A 226 0.12 -15.18 6.68
C HIS A 226 -0.21 -14.65 8.08
N PRO A 227 -0.36 -15.47 9.12
CA PRO A 227 -0.49 -14.98 10.49
C PRO A 227 0.70 -14.13 10.93
N ALA A 228 1.94 -14.53 10.58
CA ALA A 228 3.12 -13.76 10.90
C ALA A 228 3.08 -12.36 10.29
N TYR A 229 2.66 -12.25 9.04
CA TYR A 229 2.54 -10.95 8.37
C TYR A 229 1.45 -10.06 8.99
N ASP A 230 0.35 -10.63 9.46
CA ASP A 230 -0.65 -9.89 10.22
C ASP A 230 -0.03 -9.18 11.42
N TYR A 231 0.85 -9.87 12.15
CA TYR A 231 1.55 -9.26 13.28
C TYR A 231 2.65 -8.28 12.87
N VAL A 232 3.27 -8.45 11.71
CA VAL A 232 4.17 -7.41 11.14
C VAL A 232 3.39 -6.13 10.88
N LEU A 233 2.20 -6.23 10.28
CA LEU A 233 1.31 -5.07 10.08
C LEU A 233 0.91 -4.43 11.40
N LYS A 234 0.60 -5.22 12.43
CA LYS A 234 0.29 -4.72 13.76
C LYS A 234 1.48 -4.00 14.39
N CYS A 235 2.69 -4.53 14.25
CA CYS A 235 3.92 -3.85 14.69
C CYS A 235 4.09 -2.50 13.98
N SER A 236 3.91 -2.47 12.69
CA SER A 236 4.05 -1.24 11.89
C SER A 236 3.04 -0.17 12.32
N HIS A 237 1.78 -0.54 12.48
CA HIS A 237 0.74 0.42 12.91
C HIS A 237 0.97 0.90 14.33
N THR A 238 1.33 -0.01 15.25
CA THR A 238 1.67 0.34 16.64
C THR A 238 2.84 1.30 16.70
N PHE A 239 3.88 1.07 15.91
CA PHE A 239 5.01 1.99 15.78
C PHE A 239 4.56 3.36 15.24
N ASN A 240 3.68 3.41 14.24
CA ASN A 240 3.15 4.66 13.71
C ASN A 240 2.38 5.46 14.78
N LEU A 241 1.67 4.78 15.67
CA LEU A 241 1.01 5.39 16.82
C LEU A 241 2.03 5.93 17.84
N LEU A 242 3.06 5.16 18.14
CA LEU A 242 4.16 5.59 19.04
C LEU A 242 4.89 6.82 18.50
N ASP A 243 5.18 6.81 17.20
CA ASP A 243 5.83 7.94 16.52
C ASP A 243 4.97 9.20 16.56
N ALA A 244 3.69 9.09 16.23
CA ALA A 244 2.72 10.20 16.32
C ALA A 244 2.58 10.74 17.75
N ARG A 245 2.57 9.86 18.74
CA ARG A 245 2.46 10.22 20.16
C ARG A 245 3.71 10.90 20.70
N GLY A 246 4.83 10.87 19.95
CA GLY A 246 6.11 11.38 20.42
C GLY A 246 6.77 10.52 21.50
N ALA A 247 6.42 9.23 21.56
CA ALA A 247 6.90 8.29 22.56
C ALA A 247 8.28 7.70 22.25
N VAL A 248 8.81 7.95 21.04
CA VAL A 248 10.10 7.43 20.59
C VAL A 248 11.01 8.55 20.12
N SER A 249 12.29 8.47 20.52
CA SER A 249 13.33 9.40 20.04
C SER A 249 13.73 9.07 18.60
N VAL A 250 14.52 9.96 17.97
CA VAL A 250 15.04 9.72 16.61
C VAL A 250 15.84 8.44 16.53
N THR A 251 16.67 8.16 17.53
CA THR A 251 17.48 6.94 17.61
C THR A 251 16.62 5.69 17.81
N GLU A 252 15.65 5.74 18.71
CA GLU A 252 14.70 4.64 18.96
C GLU A 252 13.84 4.36 17.73
N ARG A 253 13.44 5.41 17.02
CA ARG A 253 12.68 5.30 15.76
C ARG A 253 13.38 4.43 14.74
N ALA A 254 14.67 4.65 14.51
CA ALA A 254 15.47 3.84 13.61
C ALA A 254 15.53 2.36 14.06
N GLY A 255 15.61 2.12 15.38
CA GLY A 255 15.57 0.79 15.97
C GLY A 255 14.27 0.04 15.73
N TYR A 256 13.11 0.70 15.92
CA TYR A 256 11.79 0.13 15.62
C TYR A 256 11.62 -0.21 14.15
N ILE A 257 12.02 0.69 13.26
CA ILE A 257 11.99 0.45 11.81
C ILE A 257 12.82 -0.78 11.45
N ALA A 258 14.02 -0.92 12.02
CA ALA A 258 14.88 -2.08 11.80
C ALA A 258 14.24 -3.40 12.28
N ARG A 259 13.55 -3.38 13.43
CA ARG A 259 12.84 -4.55 13.97
C ARG A 259 11.72 -4.99 13.04
N ILE A 260 10.92 -4.06 12.53
CA ILE A 260 9.86 -4.35 11.57
C ILE A 260 10.45 -4.91 10.27
N ARG A 261 11.49 -4.27 9.75
CA ARG A 261 12.18 -4.70 8.52
C ARG A 261 12.74 -6.11 8.64
N ASN A 262 13.31 -6.46 9.78
CA ASN A 262 13.84 -7.80 10.02
C ASN A 262 12.73 -8.86 9.97
N LEU A 263 11.59 -8.59 10.59
CA LEU A 263 10.41 -9.47 10.51
C LEU A 263 9.91 -9.60 9.07
N ALA A 264 9.74 -8.47 8.37
CA ALA A 264 9.29 -8.44 6.98
C ALA A 264 10.20 -9.26 6.06
N ARG A 265 11.51 -9.20 6.29
CA ARG A 265 12.49 -9.99 5.53
C ARG A 265 12.31 -11.48 5.74
N VAL A 266 12.13 -11.93 6.97
CA VAL A 266 11.90 -13.35 7.28
C VAL A 266 10.56 -13.81 6.68
N VAL A 267 9.52 -13.00 6.80
CA VAL A 267 8.22 -13.26 6.14
C VAL A 267 8.40 -13.44 4.64
N ALA A 268 9.11 -12.53 3.98
CA ALA A 268 9.34 -12.58 2.54
C ALA A 268 10.07 -13.86 2.11
N LYS A 269 11.15 -14.22 2.79
CA LYS A 269 11.91 -15.45 2.53
C LYS A 269 11.07 -16.71 2.76
N THR A 270 10.30 -16.73 3.83
CA THR A 270 9.44 -17.86 4.18
C THR A 270 8.32 -18.03 3.16
N PHE A 271 7.74 -16.92 2.70
CA PHE A 271 6.72 -16.92 1.65
C PHE A 271 7.24 -17.53 0.34
N VAL A 272 8.40 -17.08 -0.13
CA VAL A 272 9.00 -17.61 -1.37
C VAL A 272 9.28 -19.11 -1.24
N ALA A 273 9.84 -19.54 -0.09
CA ALA A 273 10.09 -20.95 0.16
C ALA A 273 8.80 -21.78 0.19
N GLU A 274 7.74 -21.25 0.77
CA GLU A 274 6.43 -21.92 0.82
C GLU A 274 5.79 -22.02 -0.57
N ARG A 275 5.88 -20.96 -1.39
CA ARG A 275 5.38 -21.00 -2.77
C ARG A 275 6.12 -22.04 -3.60
N LYS A 276 7.42 -22.17 -3.42
CA LYS A 276 8.23 -23.21 -4.04
C LYS A 276 7.81 -24.60 -3.58
N ARG A 277 7.63 -24.81 -2.27
CA ARG A 277 7.14 -26.08 -1.71
C ARG A 277 5.80 -26.48 -2.29
N LEU A 278 4.90 -25.52 -2.56
CA LEU A 278 3.60 -25.74 -3.21
C LEU A 278 3.72 -25.95 -4.72
N GLY A 279 4.93 -25.84 -5.28
CA GLY A 279 5.17 -26.02 -6.71
C GLY A 279 4.78 -24.84 -7.58
N TYR A 280 4.77 -23.61 -7.04
CA TYR A 280 4.41 -22.39 -7.76
C TYR A 280 3.07 -22.49 -8.52
N PRO A 281 1.94 -22.62 -7.81
CA PRO A 281 0.66 -22.96 -8.44
C PRO A 281 0.10 -21.92 -9.42
N LEU A 282 0.62 -20.67 -9.41
CA LEU A 282 0.19 -19.63 -10.35
C LEU A 282 1.02 -19.57 -11.64
N LEU A 283 2.12 -20.32 -11.72
CA LEU A 283 2.90 -20.45 -12.95
C LEU A 283 2.22 -21.39 -13.94
N ASP A 284 2.41 -21.14 -15.23
CA ASP A 284 2.10 -22.12 -16.27
C ASP A 284 2.97 -23.38 -16.08
N GLU A 285 2.48 -24.49 -16.61
CA GLU A 285 3.11 -25.80 -16.39
C GLU A 285 4.55 -25.85 -16.93
N GLU A 286 4.80 -25.29 -18.09
CA GLU A 286 6.13 -25.32 -18.74
C GLU A 286 7.16 -24.54 -17.90
N THR A 287 6.83 -23.32 -17.51
CA THR A 287 7.69 -22.46 -16.68
C THR A 287 7.93 -23.08 -15.30
N ARG A 288 6.88 -23.64 -14.70
CA ARG A 288 6.96 -24.31 -13.39
C ARG A 288 7.91 -25.49 -13.40
N VAL A 289 7.77 -26.38 -14.39
CA VAL A 289 8.62 -27.57 -14.52
C VAL A 289 10.09 -27.16 -14.70
N LYS A 290 10.34 -26.17 -15.54
CA LYS A 290 11.69 -25.64 -15.78
C LYS A 290 12.34 -25.08 -14.51
N LEU A 291 11.62 -24.21 -13.79
CA LEU A 291 12.13 -23.62 -12.55
C LEU A 291 12.41 -24.66 -11.46
N LEU A 292 11.51 -25.62 -11.27
CA LEU A 292 11.68 -26.67 -10.26
C LEU A 292 12.84 -27.62 -10.63
N ALA A 293 13.15 -27.80 -11.90
CA ALA A 293 14.29 -28.61 -12.35
C ALA A 293 15.63 -27.87 -12.13
N GLU A 294 15.68 -26.56 -12.42
CA GLU A 294 16.87 -25.72 -12.19
C GLU A 294 17.24 -25.64 -10.70
N ASP A 295 16.25 -25.67 -9.82
CA ASP A 295 16.46 -25.65 -8.36
C ASP A 295 16.91 -27.01 -7.78
N ALA A 296 16.85 -28.09 -8.57
CA ALA A 296 17.23 -29.45 -8.12
C ALA A 296 18.69 -29.80 -8.46
N GLU A 297 19.37 -28.97 -9.29
CA GLU A 297 20.80 -29.07 -9.60
C GLU A 297 21.64 -28.22 -8.64
#